data_46ef33ef1b648ce052cb63b225683695
#
_entry.id   46ef33ef1b648ce052cb63b225683695
#
_cell.length_a   1.000
_cell.length_b   1.000
_cell.length_c   1.000
_cell.angle_alpha   90.00
_cell.angle_beta   90.00
_cell.angle_gamma   90.00
#
_symmetry.space_group_name_H-M   'P 1'
#
loop_
_entity.id
_entity.type
_entity.pdbx_description
1 polymer ?
#
loop_
_entity_poly.entity_id
_entity_poly.type
_entity_poly.pdbx_seq_one_letter_code
_entity_poly.pdbx_strand_id
1 'polypeptide(L)'
;MTVLTLNCYEEAIHLCGKIQSFGYLIIFNLDLNCIAVSENCSDWLHCDTANILNKDIYHFLPYFKSSSNDSFILHEQLPSSLIDKTTSYKIILNNKTYQLTIYTNNNKIFFEFEENEKEIIHISQLNDFQLKLDQSEDTWQVLVENIRTVTGYDRVMVYQFLEDSSGIVIAEKTSPDKEKLLGYRY
;
A
#
# COMPACT_ATOMS: atom_id res chain seq x y z
N MET A 1 -9.87 -1.80 -37.50
CA MET A 1 -9.45 -1.50 -36.13
C MET A 1 -8.15 -2.25 -35.91
N THR A 2 -7.01 -1.56 -36.03
CA THR A 2 -5.68 -2.20 -35.91
C THR A 2 -5.39 -2.36 -34.44
N VAL A 3 -5.35 -3.58 -33.95
CA VAL A 3 -4.90 -3.88 -32.56
C VAL A 3 -3.39 -3.67 -32.57
N LEU A 4 -2.93 -2.60 -31.94
CA LEU A 4 -1.51 -2.41 -31.65
C LEU A 4 -1.13 -3.43 -30.56
N THR A 5 -0.47 -4.51 -30.94
CA THR A 5 0.21 -5.39 -29.99
C THR A 5 1.49 -4.71 -29.53
N LEU A 6 1.44 -4.05 -28.38
CA LEU A 6 2.64 -3.60 -27.67
C LEU A 6 3.41 -4.84 -27.17
N ASN A 7 4.71 -4.87 -27.37
CA ASN A 7 5.54 -5.88 -26.74
C ASN A 7 5.63 -5.58 -25.22
N CYS A 8 5.67 -6.61 -24.37
CA CYS A 8 5.68 -6.44 -22.91
C CYS A 8 6.76 -5.48 -22.39
N TYR A 9 7.91 -5.37 -23.09
CA TYR A 9 8.98 -4.46 -22.70
C TYR A 9 8.71 -2.99 -23.09
N GLU A 10 7.71 -2.72 -23.92
CA GLU A 10 7.28 -1.37 -24.31
C GLU A 10 6.17 -0.83 -23.42
N GLU A 11 5.57 -1.69 -22.58
CA GLU A 11 4.59 -1.27 -21.62
C GLU A 11 5.25 -0.48 -20.48
N ALA A 12 4.82 0.76 -20.29
CA ALA A 12 5.29 1.62 -19.22
C ALA A 12 4.61 1.24 -17.87
N ILE A 13 4.74 -0.03 -17.44
CA ILE A 13 4.12 -0.57 -16.22
C ILE A 13 4.56 0.17 -14.94
N HIS A 14 5.72 0.84 -15.00
CA HIS A 14 6.24 1.69 -13.93
C HIS A 14 5.53 3.08 -13.87
N LEU A 15 4.71 3.40 -14.86
CA LEU A 15 3.95 4.65 -14.98
C LEU A 15 2.46 4.36 -14.97
N CYS A 16 1.96 3.66 -13.96
CA CYS A 16 0.54 3.29 -13.88
C CYS A 16 -0.41 4.50 -13.89
N GLY A 17 0.08 5.68 -13.47
CA GLY A 17 -0.66 6.94 -13.49
C GLY A 17 -1.93 6.95 -12.63
N LYS A 18 -2.13 5.91 -11.82
CA LYS A 18 -3.29 5.74 -10.94
C LYS A 18 -2.85 5.21 -9.59
N ILE A 19 -3.60 5.55 -8.56
CA ILE A 19 -3.50 4.94 -7.25
C ILE A 19 -4.64 3.91 -7.06
N GLN A 20 -4.55 3.11 -6.02
CA GLN A 20 -5.60 2.15 -5.65
C GLN A 20 -6.86 2.90 -5.20
N SER A 21 -8.05 2.34 -5.53
CA SER A 21 -9.34 2.99 -5.27
C SER A 21 -9.69 3.11 -3.79
N PHE A 22 -9.05 2.32 -2.92
CA PHE A 22 -9.25 2.34 -1.46
C PHE A 22 -8.34 3.34 -0.74
N GLY A 23 -7.46 4.04 -1.45
CA GLY A 23 -6.52 5.01 -0.89
C GLY A 23 -6.64 6.39 -1.52
N TYR A 24 -6.01 7.36 -0.87
CA TYR A 24 -5.90 8.74 -1.34
C TYR A 24 -4.45 9.19 -1.18
N LEU A 25 -3.98 10.02 -2.10
CA LEU A 25 -2.60 10.50 -2.13
C LEU A 25 -2.57 12.01 -2.26
N ILE A 26 -1.83 12.66 -1.35
CA ILE A 26 -1.48 14.08 -1.45
C ILE A 26 0.04 14.20 -1.34
N ILE A 27 0.66 14.94 -2.24
CA ILE A 27 2.12 15.14 -2.26
C ILE A 27 2.40 16.63 -2.07
N PHE A 28 3.32 16.91 -1.15
CA PHE A 28 3.82 18.26 -0.87
C PHE A 28 5.28 18.38 -1.28
N ASN A 29 5.70 19.61 -1.61
CA ASN A 29 7.12 19.94 -1.69
C ASN A 29 7.69 20.19 -0.28
N LEU A 30 8.99 20.47 -0.18
CA LEU A 30 9.65 20.74 1.12
C LEU A 30 9.18 22.07 1.77
N ASP A 31 8.59 22.97 0.99
CA ASP A 31 7.96 24.21 1.50
C ASP A 31 6.52 23.95 1.98
N LEU A 32 6.11 22.68 2.05
CA LEU A 32 4.80 22.22 2.49
C LEU A 32 3.61 22.69 1.61
N ASN A 33 3.87 23.02 0.34
CA ASN A 33 2.83 23.30 -0.63
C ASN A 33 2.43 22.04 -1.39
N CYS A 34 1.13 21.80 -1.57
CA CYS A 34 0.60 20.67 -2.31
C CYS A 34 0.95 20.79 -3.80
N ILE A 35 1.71 19.83 -4.32
CA ILE A 35 2.18 19.79 -5.71
C ILE A 35 1.49 18.72 -6.55
N ALA A 36 0.89 17.72 -5.90
CA ALA A 36 0.10 16.69 -6.58
C ALA A 36 -0.93 16.10 -5.62
N VAL A 37 -2.04 15.64 -6.19
CA VAL A 37 -3.14 15.04 -5.46
C VAL A 37 -3.81 14.00 -6.36
N SER A 38 -4.23 12.89 -5.79
CA SER A 38 -5.01 11.90 -6.55
C SER A 38 -6.40 12.43 -6.86
N GLU A 39 -6.92 12.09 -8.04
CA GLU A 39 -8.21 12.60 -8.54
C GLU A 39 -9.37 12.32 -7.57
N ASN A 40 -9.39 11.16 -6.94
CA ASN A 40 -10.42 10.76 -5.99
C ASN A 40 -10.41 11.56 -4.67
N CYS A 41 -9.39 12.39 -4.42
CA CYS A 41 -9.39 13.32 -3.28
C CYS A 41 -10.51 14.37 -3.38
N SER A 42 -10.97 14.70 -4.59
CA SER A 42 -12.08 15.65 -4.78
C SER A 42 -13.36 15.18 -4.07
N ASP A 43 -13.71 13.92 -4.25
CA ASP A 43 -14.88 13.33 -3.62
C ASP A 43 -14.69 13.17 -2.11
N TRP A 44 -13.50 12.78 -1.71
CA TRP A 44 -13.14 12.53 -0.31
C TRP A 44 -13.13 13.81 0.54
N LEU A 45 -12.54 14.90 0.03
CA LEU A 45 -12.46 16.20 0.71
C LEU A 45 -13.63 17.12 0.39
N HIS A 46 -14.56 16.70 -0.48
CA HIS A 46 -15.68 17.48 -0.96
C HIS A 46 -15.25 18.84 -1.55
N CYS A 47 -14.13 18.86 -2.28
CA CYS A 47 -13.64 20.05 -2.96
C CYS A 47 -12.93 19.70 -4.27
N ASP A 48 -12.95 20.63 -5.22
CA ASP A 48 -12.25 20.47 -6.49
C ASP A 48 -10.73 20.34 -6.28
N THR A 49 -10.08 19.42 -7.00
CA THR A 49 -8.63 19.23 -6.97
C THR A 49 -7.85 20.51 -7.30
N ALA A 50 -8.40 21.38 -8.14
CA ALA A 50 -7.82 22.70 -8.41
C ALA A 50 -7.74 23.59 -7.16
N ASN A 51 -8.66 23.42 -6.21
CA ASN A 51 -8.65 24.13 -4.93
C ASN A 51 -7.71 23.50 -3.89
N ILE A 52 -7.24 22.28 -4.14
CA ILE A 52 -6.29 21.55 -3.29
C ILE A 52 -4.84 21.87 -3.72
N LEU A 53 -4.58 21.93 -5.02
CA LEU A 53 -3.26 22.21 -5.57
C LEU A 53 -2.76 23.60 -5.14
N ASN A 54 -1.47 23.69 -4.88
CA ASN A 54 -0.76 24.90 -4.43
C ASN A 54 -1.21 25.46 -3.06
N LYS A 55 -2.04 24.73 -2.32
CA LYS A 55 -2.33 25.07 -0.93
C LYS A 55 -1.25 24.54 -0.02
N ASP A 56 -0.96 25.31 1.04
CA ASP A 56 -0.07 24.84 2.08
C ASP A 56 -0.72 23.73 2.92
N ILE A 57 0.09 22.98 3.65
CA ILE A 57 -0.37 21.87 4.47
C ILE A 57 -1.37 22.31 5.56
N TYR A 58 -1.27 23.53 6.04
CA TYR A 58 -2.16 24.06 7.09
C TYR A 58 -3.60 24.20 6.61
N HIS A 59 -3.79 24.33 5.27
CA HIS A 59 -5.12 24.29 4.68
C HIS A 59 -5.83 22.95 4.91
N PHE A 60 -5.06 21.84 5.03
CA PHE A 60 -5.59 20.50 5.18
C PHE A 60 -5.78 20.08 6.64
N LEU A 61 -5.07 20.71 7.59
CA LEU A 61 -5.14 20.34 9.00
C LEU A 61 -6.55 20.31 9.59
N PRO A 62 -7.48 21.24 9.23
CA PRO A 62 -8.84 21.19 9.74
C PRO A 62 -9.63 19.93 9.37
N TYR A 63 -9.23 19.25 8.29
CA TYR A 63 -9.86 18.00 7.85
C TYR A 63 -9.36 16.79 8.64
N PHE A 64 -8.15 16.87 9.23
CA PHE A 64 -7.51 15.73 9.89
C PHE A 64 -7.67 15.82 11.41
N LYS A 65 -8.62 15.06 11.97
CA LYS A 65 -8.76 14.89 13.41
C LYS A 65 -8.09 13.60 13.85
N SER A 66 -7.21 13.67 14.84
CA SER A 66 -6.65 12.47 15.44
C SER A 66 -7.72 11.68 16.19
N SER A 67 -7.62 10.34 16.14
CA SER A 67 -8.46 9.44 16.93
C SER A 67 -8.03 9.36 18.40
N SER A 68 -6.82 9.78 18.73
CA SER A 68 -6.31 9.94 20.07
C SER A 68 -6.40 11.40 20.51
N ASN A 69 -6.53 11.64 21.83
CA ASN A 69 -6.48 13.00 22.41
C ASN A 69 -5.12 13.69 22.22
N ASP A 70 -4.14 12.99 21.67
CA ASP A 70 -2.90 13.58 21.19
C ASP A 70 -3.24 14.42 19.98
N SER A 71 -3.28 15.73 20.17
CA SER A 71 -3.40 16.70 19.11
C SER A 71 -2.41 16.29 18.01
N PHE A 72 -2.90 16.07 16.80
CA PHE A 72 -2.09 15.77 15.62
C PHE A 72 -1.11 16.93 15.45
N ILE A 73 0.05 16.81 16.07
CA ILE A 73 1.09 17.85 16.12
C ILE A 73 1.87 17.77 14.81
N LEU A 74 1.19 18.08 13.70
CA LEU A 74 1.88 18.42 12.45
C LEU A 74 2.64 19.74 12.60
N HIS A 75 2.33 20.54 13.64
CA HIS A 75 2.69 21.95 13.70
C HIS A 75 4.16 22.26 13.96
N GLU A 76 4.93 21.39 14.62
CA GLU A 76 6.28 21.74 15.02
C GLU A 76 7.40 20.82 14.53
N GLN A 77 7.06 19.67 13.94
CA GLN A 77 8.09 18.65 13.67
C GLN A 77 8.16 18.20 12.20
N LEU A 78 7.30 18.69 11.30
CA LEU A 78 7.17 18.13 9.95
C LEU A 78 8.43 18.21 9.07
N PRO A 79 9.19 19.29 8.94
CA PRO A 79 10.31 19.29 7.99
C PRO A 79 11.54 18.52 8.47
N SER A 80 11.84 18.55 9.77
CA SER A 80 13.10 17.99 10.30
C SER A 80 12.97 16.54 10.78
N SER A 81 11.75 16.10 11.13
CA SER A 81 11.52 14.73 11.65
C SER A 81 11.17 13.71 10.58
N LEU A 82 10.78 14.15 9.37
CA LEU A 82 10.33 13.29 8.26
C LEU A 82 11.45 12.91 7.29
N ILE A 83 12.63 13.52 7.38
CA ILE A 83 13.77 13.14 6.56
C ILE A 83 14.18 11.72 6.97
N ASP A 84 14.10 10.78 6.03
CA ASP A 84 14.46 9.37 6.17
C ASP A 84 13.60 8.54 7.16
N LYS A 85 12.40 9.01 7.52
CA LYS A 85 11.48 8.22 8.36
C LYS A 85 10.11 8.11 7.72
N THR A 86 9.57 6.90 7.77
CA THR A 86 8.14 6.65 7.52
C THR A 86 7.42 6.69 8.86
N THR A 87 6.36 7.49 8.95
CA THR A 87 5.55 7.61 10.16
C THR A 87 4.10 7.34 9.83
N SER A 88 3.41 6.61 10.70
CA SER A 88 2.01 6.27 10.49
C SER A 88 1.13 6.77 11.63
N TYR A 89 -0.04 7.29 11.27
CA TYR A 89 -1.02 7.85 12.19
C TYR A 89 -2.41 7.30 11.90
N LYS A 90 -3.22 7.16 12.94
CA LYS A 90 -4.64 6.87 12.80
C LYS A 90 -5.42 8.17 12.87
N ILE A 91 -6.15 8.50 11.82
CA ILE A 91 -6.94 9.73 11.73
C ILE A 91 -8.41 9.42 11.49
N ILE A 92 -9.29 10.38 11.84
CA ILE A 92 -10.72 10.31 11.57
C ILE A 92 -11.08 11.44 10.62
N LEU A 93 -11.73 11.09 9.50
CA LEU A 93 -12.31 12.04 8.55
C LEU A 93 -13.70 11.55 8.17
N ASN A 94 -14.70 12.45 8.20
CA ASN A 94 -16.09 12.14 7.82
C ASN A 94 -16.65 10.88 8.53
N ASN A 95 -16.35 10.71 9.81
CA ASN A 95 -16.72 9.54 10.63
C ASN A 95 -16.13 8.19 10.18
N LYS A 96 -15.15 8.21 9.29
CA LYS A 96 -14.38 7.05 8.89
C LYS A 96 -12.96 7.14 9.45
N THR A 97 -12.36 5.99 9.70
CA THR A 97 -10.99 5.90 10.19
C THR A 97 -10.06 5.58 9.04
N TYR A 98 -8.96 6.34 8.98
CA TYR A 98 -7.90 6.14 7.98
C TYR A 98 -6.56 5.92 8.66
N GLN A 99 -5.74 5.08 8.04
CA GLN A 99 -4.31 5.01 8.29
C GLN A 99 -3.66 6.07 7.39
N LEU A 100 -3.02 7.07 8.00
CA LEU A 100 -2.19 8.05 7.30
C LEU A 100 -0.73 7.61 7.41
N THR A 101 -0.08 7.36 6.30
CA THR A 101 1.36 7.10 6.23
C THR A 101 2.05 8.31 5.59
N ILE A 102 3.06 8.84 6.28
CA ILE A 102 3.84 10.01 5.84
C ILE A 102 5.28 9.58 5.65
N TYR A 103 5.86 9.89 4.49
CA TYR A 103 7.27 9.63 4.19
C TYR A 103 7.82 10.65 3.18
N THR A 104 9.14 10.71 3.06
CA THR A 104 9.84 11.55 2.08
C THR A 104 10.49 10.71 1.00
N ASN A 105 10.39 11.16 -0.23
CA ASN A 105 11.10 10.58 -1.37
C ASN A 105 11.39 11.67 -2.41
N ASN A 106 12.62 11.73 -2.92
CA ASN A 106 13.04 12.68 -3.96
C ASN A 106 12.62 14.13 -3.66
N ASN A 107 12.89 14.62 -2.46
CA ASN A 107 12.53 15.97 -1.98
C ASN A 107 11.03 16.29 -2.04
N LYS A 108 10.20 15.27 -1.92
CA LYS A 108 8.74 15.38 -1.82
C LYS A 108 8.26 14.66 -0.58
N ILE A 109 7.18 15.16 0.00
CA ILE A 109 6.54 14.58 1.18
C ILE A 109 5.24 13.94 0.72
N PHE A 110 5.10 12.65 0.94
CA PHE A 110 3.95 11.84 0.55
C PHE A 110 3.04 11.63 1.76
N PHE A 111 1.76 11.90 1.57
CA PHE A 111 0.70 11.58 2.50
C PHE A 111 -0.21 10.56 1.84
N GLU A 112 -0.12 9.33 2.28
CA GLU A 112 -0.95 8.22 1.81
C GLU A 112 -2.01 7.91 2.86
N PHE A 113 -3.27 7.90 2.45
CA PHE A 113 -4.40 7.61 3.30
C PHE A 113 -5.07 6.34 2.82
N GLU A 114 -5.24 5.38 3.72
CA GLU A 114 -5.96 4.14 3.47
C GLU A 114 -7.15 4.03 4.43
N GLU A 115 -8.33 3.72 3.92
CA GLU A 115 -9.50 3.50 4.76
C GLU A 115 -9.28 2.24 5.61
N ASN A 116 -9.29 2.42 6.93
CA ASN A 116 -9.09 1.32 7.87
C ASN A 116 -10.44 0.66 8.19
N GLU A 117 -10.92 -0.19 7.30
CA GLU A 117 -12.19 -0.88 7.50
C GLU A 117 -12.10 -2.03 8.51
N LYS A 118 -10.93 -2.62 8.70
CA LYS A 118 -10.66 -3.69 9.70
C LYS A 118 -9.16 -3.81 9.96
N GLU A 119 -8.78 -4.15 11.18
CA GLU A 119 -7.45 -4.69 11.45
C GLU A 119 -7.31 -6.04 10.74
N ILE A 120 -6.69 -6.04 9.58
CA ILE A 120 -6.58 -7.23 8.71
C ILE A 120 -5.67 -8.28 9.34
N ILE A 121 -4.70 -7.87 10.16
CA ILE A 121 -3.73 -8.77 10.79
C ILE A 121 -3.58 -8.41 12.27
N HIS A 122 -3.93 -9.35 13.16
CA HIS A 122 -3.59 -9.24 14.58
C HIS A 122 -2.10 -9.53 14.79
N ILE A 123 -1.44 -8.81 15.71
CA ILE A 123 -0.03 -9.03 16.07
C ILE A 123 0.21 -10.51 16.49
N SER A 124 -0.76 -11.13 17.14
CA SER A 124 -0.71 -12.56 17.48
C SER A 124 -0.54 -13.46 16.26
N GLN A 125 -1.21 -13.14 15.13
CA GLN A 125 -1.09 -13.91 13.89
C GLN A 125 0.31 -13.79 13.27
N LEU A 126 0.94 -12.62 13.37
CA LEU A 126 2.33 -12.43 12.92
C LEU A 126 3.31 -13.23 13.78
N ASN A 127 3.13 -13.24 15.10
CA ASN A 127 3.96 -14.03 16.00
C ASN A 127 3.78 -15.54 15.75
N ASP A 128 2.54 -16.02 15.58
CA ASP A 128 2.25 -17.41 15.25
C ASP A 128 2.86 -17.81 13.90
N PHE A 129 2.85 -16.90 12.93
CA PHE A 129 3.49 -17.10 11.63
C PHE A 129 5.01 -17.25 11.76
N GLN A 130 5.66 -16.35 12.52
CA GLN A 130 7.09 -16.41 12.72
C GLN A 130 7.51 -17.72 13.41
N LEU A 131 6.80 -18.13 14.45
CA LEU A 131 7.04 -19.41 15.14
C LEU A 131 6.91 -20.62 14.21
N LYS A 132 5.93 -20.63 13.31
CA LYS A 132 5.76 -21.70 12.33
C LYS A 132 6.89 -21.72 11.29
N LEU A 133 7.40 -20.56 10.87
CA LEU A 133 8.55 -20.47 9.97
C LEU A 133 9.81 -21.04 10.63
N ASP A 134 10.06 -20.66 11.89
CA ASP A 134 11.26 -21.08 12.63
C ASP A 134 11.27 -22.60 12.93
N GLN A 135 10.11 -23.24 12.97
CA GLN A 135 9.96 -24.68 13.29
C GLN A 135 9.79 -25.57 12.05
N SER A 136 9.66 -25.00 10.87
CA SER A 136 9.35 -25.73 9.64
C SER A 136 10.58 -26.09 8.84
N GLU A 137 10.65 -27.35 8.37
CA GLU A 137 11.61 -27.79 7.36
C GLU A 137 11.23 -27.27 5.94
N ASP A 138 9.92 -26.99 5.70
CA ASP A 138 9.41 -26.45 4.45
C ASP A 138 8.91 -25.01 4.62
N THR A 139 9.83 -24.08 4.66
CA THR A 139 9.58 -22.64 4.83
C THR A 139 8.63 -22.08 3.75
N TRP A 140 8.77 -22.51 2.49
CA TRP A 140 7.96 -22.00 1.39
C TRP A 140 6.50 -22.44 1.50
N GLN A 141 6.27 -23.69 1.89
CA GLN A 141 4.90 -24.19 2.09
C GLN A 141 4.21 -23.47 3.26
N VAL A 142 4.90 -23.27 4.38
CA VAL A 142 4.37 -22.48 5.52
C VAL A 142 4.07 -21.04 5.11
N LEU A 143 4.94 -20.43 4.29
CA LEU A 143 4.75 -19.06 3.79
C LEU A 143 3.45 -18.95 2.98
N VAL A 144 3.24 -19.80 1.97
CA VAL A 144 2.04 -19.69 1.11
C VAL A 144 0.74 -19.99 1.88
N GLU A 145 0.78 -20.89 2.85
CA GLU A 145 -0.37 -21.19 3.71
C GLU A 145 -0.78 -20.01 4.58
N ASN A 146 0.19 -19.35 5.22
CA ASN A 146 -0.08 -18.20 6.07
C ASN A 146 -0.50 -16.98 5.26
N ILE A 147 0.17 -16.68 4.15
CA ILE A 147 -0.23 -15.56 3.26
C ILE A 147 -1.66 -15.79 2.77
N ARG A 148 -2.02 -17.01 2.35
CA ARG A 148 -3.39 -17.29 1.92
C ARG A 148 -4.40 -17.08 3.04
N THR A 149 -4.06 -17.50 4.26
CA THR A 149 -4.94 -17.34 5.43
C THR A 149 -5.19 -15.87 5.74
N VAL A 150 -4.16 -15.04 5.66
CA VAL A 150 -4.23 -13.60 5.94
C VAL A 150 -4.96 -12.83 4.85
N THR A 151 -4.64 -13.13 3.58
CA THR A 151 -5.14 -12.35 2.44
C THR A 151 -6.51 -12.83 1.93
N GLY A 152 -6.86 -14.09 2.20
CA GLY A 152 -8.08 -14.71 1.66
C GLY A 152 -8.03 -15.01 0.17
N TYR A 153 -6.87 -14.88 -0.49
CA TYR A 153 -6.74 -15.18 -1.92
C TYR A 153 -7.03 -16.65 -2.24
N ASP A 154 -7.62 -16.92 -3.38
CA ASP A 154 -7.91 -18.28 -3.85
C ASP A 154 -6.64 -19.11 -4.05
N ARG A 155 -5.54 -18.46 -4.47
CA ARG A 155 -4.26 -19.10 -4.71
C ARG A 155 -3.11 -18.21 -4.26
N VAL A 156 -2.16 -18.80 -3.54
CA VAL A 156 -0.84 -18.22 -3.25
C VAL A 156 0.20 -19.26 -3.63
N MET A 157 1.25 -18.85 -4.33
CA MET A 157 2.32 -19.74 -4.77
C MET A 157 3.68 -19.04 -4.74
N VAL A 158 4.73 -19.85 -4.60
CA VAL A 158 6.11 -19.41 -4.82
C VAL A 158 6.57 -19.92 -6.18
N TYR A 159 6.97 -18.99 -7.03
CA TYR A 159 7.47 -19.25 -8.37
C TYR A 159 8.97 -18.97 -8.41
N GLN A 160 9.77 -19.99 -8.67
CA GLN A 160 11.22 -19.89 -8.72
C GLN A 160 11.67 -19.77 -10.18
N PHE A 161 12.41 -18.70 -10.49
CA PHE A 161 13.08 -18.56 -11.78
C PHE A 161 14.32 -19.44 -11.85
N LEU A 162 14.50 -20.10 -12.98
CA LEU A 162 15.63 -20.98 -13.26
C LEU A 162 16.63 -20.28 -14.19
N GLU A 163 17.84 -20.84 -14.30
CA GLU A 163 18.93 -20.26 -15.10
C GLU A 163 18.62 -20.15 -16.60
N ASP A 164 17.73 -20.99 -17.11
CA ASP A 164 17.29 -21.00 -18.52
C ASP A 164 16.13 -20.02 -18.78
N SER A 165 15.85 -19.12 -17.84
CA SER A 165 14.76 -18.14 -17.88
C SER A 165 13.35 -18.74 -17.79
N SER A 166 13.21 -20.02 -17.60
CA SER A 166 11.93 -20.64 -17.21
C SER A 166 11.70 -20.51 -15.73
N GLY A 167 10.52 -20.86 -15.26
CA GLY A 167 10.24 -20.89 -13.84
C GLY A 167 9.41 -22.11 -13.44
N ILE A 168 9.47 -22.46 -12.18
CA ILE A 168 8.75 -23.60 -11.60
C ILE A 168 8.00 -23.18 -10.32
N VAL A 169 6.80 -23.70 -10.12
CA VAL A 169 6.06 -23.52 -8.87
C VAL A 169 6.61 -24.48 -7.82
N ILE A 170 7.27 -23.95 -6.79
CA ILE A 170 7.93 -24.75 -5.74
C ILE A 170 7.11 -24.90 -4.47
N ALA A 171 6.15 -24.02 -4.24
CA ALA A 171 5.17 -24.15 -3.16
C ALA A 171 3.84 -23.53 -3.58
N GLU A 172 2.74 -24.09 -3.11
CA GLU A 172 1.40 -23.62 -3.46
C GLU A 172 0.38 -23.93 -2.36
N LYS A 173 -0.51 -22.96 -2.10
CA LYS A 173 -1.77 -23.18 -1.40
C LYS A 173 -2.91 -22.60 -2.21
N THR A 174 -3.86 -23.47 -2.62
CA THR A 174 -5.00 -23.08 -3.45
C THR A 174 -6.33 -23.54 -2.83
N SER A 175 -7.44 -22.94 -3.29
CA SER A 175 -8.79 -23.37 -2.94
C SER A 175 -9.06 -24.75 -3.52
N PRO A 176 -9.95 -25.57 -2.89
CA PRO A 176 -10.21 -26.94 -3.31
C PRO A 176 -10.79 -27.08 -4.73
N ASP A 177 -11.44 -26.02 -5.22
CA ASP A 177 -12.07 -25.92 -6.55
C ASP A 177 -11.10 -25.54 -7.66
N LYS A 178 -9.86 -25.22 -7.34
CA LYS A 178 -8.84 -24.81 -8.31
C LYS A 178 -7.83 -25.92 -8.60
N GLU A 179 -7.41 -26.00 -9.85
CA GLU A 179 -6.35 -26.90 -10.27
C GLU A 179 -5.03 -26.55 -9.57
N LYS A 180 -4.25 -27.58 -9.17
CA LYS A 180 -2.94 -27.40 -8.58
C LYS A 180 -1.89 -27.16 -9.65
N LEU A 181 -1.02 -26.18 -9.39
CA LEU A 181 0.11 -25.82 -10.26
C LEU A 181 1.48 -26.20 -9.67
N LEU A 182 1.51 -26.80 -8.48
CA LEU A 182 2.75 -27.23 -7.84
C LEU A 182 3.56 -28.16 -8.77
N GLY A 183 4.83 -27.81 -9.02
CA GLY A 183 5.71 -28.55 -9.92
C GLY A 183 5.56 -28.21 -11.40
N TYR A 184 4.57 -27.41 -11.80
CA TYR A 184 4.46 -26.94 -13.19
C TYR A 184 5.59 -25.99 -13.51
N ARG A 185 6.10 -26.12 -14.74
CA ARG A 185 7.18 -25.31 -15.29
C ARG A 185 6.67 -24.55 -16.52
N TYR A 186 7.00 -23.28 -16.61
CA TYR A 186 6.61 -22.37 -17.69
C TYR A 186 7.81 -21.68 -18.29
#